data_3c3b19b56e4d757e3ead864a162c3e64
#
_entry.id   3c3b19b56e4d757e3ead864a162c3e64
#
_cell.length_a   1.000
_cell.length_b   1.000
_cell.length_c   1.000
_cell.angle_alpha   90.00
_cell.angle_beta   90.00
_cell.angle_gamma   90.00
#
_symmetry.space_group_name_H-M   'P 1'
#
loop_
_entity.id
_entity.type
_entity.pdbx_description
1 polymer ?
#
loop_
_entity_poly.entity_id
_entity_poly.type
_entity_poly.pdbx_seq_one_letter_code
_entity_poly.pdbx_strand_id
1 'polypeptide(L)'
;MAFTAQDVKKLREMTNVGMMDCKKALQATDGDMDKAVDWLREKGLAKAAKKADRVAAEGVAYATVVDGVGVAIEVNSETDFAAKTDAFMDLVKNLAVVVAQQNPADVEALKACTYPGTQLTVTEIMQEKVMSIGENMQIRRFARFPENTSVAYVHAGGTHGVLVNLAVEGGIDATEIGKNVAMQIAAMNPKYWDKSLVPQADVDHEMQVQVALMDNDPKMASKPAQVKEKIAAGKLNAFFKDNCLLQQEFVRSDLFQGSVEGYIADAAKKLGGKVTFVDAIHYVKGEGIEKKTDDFAAEVAAQIAGAAK
;
A
#
# COMPACT_ATOMS: atom_id res chain seq x y z
N MET A 1 -39.07 -10.52 -27.83
CA MET A 1 -37.97 -10.46 -26.81
C MET A 1 -38.63 -9.96 -25.53
N ALA A 2 -38.43 -10.61 -24.40
CA ALA A 2 -39.08 -10.27 -23.14
C ALA A 2 -38.57 -8.99 -22.45
N PHE A 3 -37.58 -8.28 -23.06
CA PHE A 3 -36.97 -7.06 -22.52
C PHE A 3 -36.60 -6.09 -23.65
N THR A 4 -36.44 -4.81 -23.30
CA THR A 4 -36.11 -3.70 -24.20
C THR A 4 -34.66 -3.22 -24.04
N ALA A 5 -34.19 -2.36 -24.95
CA ALA A 5 -32.89 -1.68 -24.81
C ALA A 5 -32.86 -0.78 -23.55
N GLN A 6 -34.02 -0.30 -23.10
CA GLN A 6 -34.15 0.53 -21.90
C GLN A 6 -33.96 -0.31 -20.62
N ASP A 7 -34.40 -1.57 -20.61
CA ASP A 7 -34.18 -2.51 -19.50
C ASP A 7 -32.67 -2.86 -19.40
N VAL A 8 -32.00 -3.04 -20.54
CA VAL A 8 -30.51 -3.24 -20.56
C VAL A 8 -29.78 -2.04 -19.98
N LYS A 9 -30.22 -0.83 -20.35
CA LYS A 9 -29.64 0.42 -19.82
C LYS A 9 -29.86 0.53 -18.31
N LYS A 10 -31.09 0.24 -17.84
CA LYS A 10 -31.47 0.25 -16.42
C LYS A 10 -30.62 -0.76 -15.61
N LEU A 11 -30.49 -2.00 -16.09
CA LEU A 11 -29.63 -3.01 -15.44
C LEU A 11 -28.18 -2.59 -15.38
N ARG A 12 -27.66 -1.94 -16.44
CA ARG A 12 -26.32 -1.37 -16.44
C ARG A 12 -26.16 -0.24 -15.41
N GLU A 13 -27.12 0.65 -15.29
CA GLU A 13 -27.10 1.75 -14.30
C GLU A 13 -27.14 1.21 -12.87
N MET A 14 -27.86 0.12 -12.63
CA MET A 14 -27.94 -0.55 -11.32
C MET A 14 -26.67 -1.31 -10.96
N THR A 15 -26.00 -1.95 -11.93
CA THR A 15 -24.91 -2.91 -11.66
C THR A 15 -23.53 -2.43 -12.09
N ASN A 16 -23.44 -1.34 -12.86
CA ASN A 16 -22.21 -0.86 -13.53
C ASN A 16 -21.52 -1.92 -14.41
N VAL A 17 -22.18 -2.99 -14.78
CA VAL A 17 -21.65 -4.05 -15.64
C VAL A 17 -21.77 -3.66 -17.11
N GLY A 18 -20.91 -4.19 -17.96
CA GLY A 18 -20.90 -3.90 -19.40
C GLY A 18 -22.25 -4.20 -20.07
N MET A 19 -22.68 -3.35 -21.00
CA MET A 19 -24.00 -3.42 -21.67
C MET A 19 -24.28 -4.80 -22.30
N MET A 20 -23.26 -5.44 -22.87
CA MET A 20 -23.42 -6.76 -23.50
C MET A 20 -23.64 -7.88 -22.47
N ASP A 21 -23.06 -7.80 -21.29
CA ASP A 21 -23.28 -8.76 -20.22
C ASP A 21 -24.66 -8.55 -19.58
N CYS A 22 -25.10 -7.29 -19.41
CA CYS A 22 -26.48 -6.99 -18.99
C CYS A 22 -27.52 -7.53 -19.99
N LYS A 23 -27.26 -7.39 -21.31
CA LYS A 23 -28.14 -7.97 -22.33
C LYS A 23 -28.19 -9.49 -22.21
N LYS A 24 -27.05 -10.16 -22.04
CA LYS A 24 -26.99 -11.63 -21.87
C LYS A 24 -27.73 -12.09 -20.61
N ALA A 25 -27.58 -11.33 -19.51
CA ALA A 25 -28.30 -11.62 -18.26
C ALA A 25 -29.80 -11.58 -18.44
N LEU A 26 -30.35 -10.50 -19.02
CA LEU A 26 -31.76 -10.38 -19.31
C LEU A 26 -32.26 -11.44 -20.31
N GLN A 27 -31.43 -11.84 -21.26
CA GLN A 27 -31.77 -12.97 -22.16
C GLN A 27 -31.88 -14.30 -21.40
N ALA A 28 -30.94 -14.56 -20.46
CA ALA A 28 -30.92 -15.79 -19.67
C ALA A 28 -32.01 -15.89 -18.62
N THR A 29 -32.62 -14.75 -18.25
CA THR A 29 -33.65 -14.65 -17.21
C THR A 29 -35.01 -14.19 -17.74
N ASP A 30 -35.24 -14.29 -19.04
CA ASP A 30 -36.48 -13.89 -19.72
C ASP A 30 -36.96 -12.49 -19.40
N GLY A 31 -36.01 -11.56 -19.16
CA GLY A 31 -36.29 -10.16 -18.86
C GLY A 31 -36.53 -9.85 -17.38
N ASP A 32 -36.43 -10.85 -16.48
CA ASP A 32 -36.53 -10.65 -15.04
C ASP A 32 -35.32 -9.92 -14.50
N MET A 33 -35.53 -8.72 -13.96
CA MET A 33 -34.44 -7.80 -13.56
C MET A 33 -33.67 -8.33 -12.34
N ASP A 34 -34.38 -8.85 -11.35
CA ASP A 34 -33.78 -9.34 -10.10
C ASP A 34 -32.98 -10.62 -10.36
N LYS A 35 -33.53 -11.56 -11.12
CA LYS A 35 -32.77 -12.75 -11.55
C LYS A 35 -31.58 -12.41 -12.45
N ALA A 36 -31.67 -11.33 -13.24
CA ALA A 36 -30.58 -10.88 -14.07
C ALA A 36 -29.42 -10.33 -13.21
N VAL A 37 -29.71 -9.66 -12.09
CA VAL A 37 -28.68 -9.26 -11.11
C VAL A 37 -28.00 -10.50 -10.51
N ASP A 38 -28.77 -11.48 -10.05
CA ASP A 38 -28.21 -12.72 -9.49
C ASP A 38 -27.36 -13.49 -10.52
N TRP A 39 -27.85 -13.59 -11.75
CA TRP A 39 -27.11 -14.20 -12.86
C TRP A 39 -25.78 -13.48 -13.14
N LEU A 40 -25.77 -12.13 -13.08
CA LEU A 40 -24.53 -11.35 -13.24
C LEU A 40 -23.57 -11.63 -12.09
N ARG A 41 -24.04 -11.80 -10.86
CA ARG A 41 -23.20 -12.18 -9.71
C ARG A 41 -22.56 -13.56 -9.90
N GLU A 42 -23.34 -14.57 -10.25
CA GLU A 42 -22.79 -15.92 -10.54
C GLU A 42 -21.74 -15.91 -11.65
N LYS A 43 -22.00 -15.16 -12.72
CA LYS A 43 -21.04 -15.02 -13.83
C LYS A 43 -19.82 -14.17 -13.43
N GLY A 44 -19.99 -13.22 -12.51
CA GLY A 44 -18.90 -12.44 -11.92
C GLY A 44 -17.90 -13.32 -11.17
N LEU A 45 -18.39 -14.25 -10.36
CA LEU A 45 -17.58 -15.28 -9.70
C LEU A 45 -16.69 -16.04 -10.68
N ALA A 46 -17.28 -16.55 -11.77
CA ALA A 46 -16.55 -17.32 -12.78
C ALA A 46 -15.52 -16.46 -13.55
N LYS A 47 -15.80 -15.18 -13.80
CA LYS A 47 -14.88 -14.26 -14.46
C LYS A 47 -13.74 -13.82 -13.53
N ALA A 48 -14.04 -13.55 -12.27
CA ALA A 48 -13.04 -13.22 -11.25
C ALA A 48 -12.05 -14.37 -11.06
N ALA A 49 -12.55 -15.61 -10.96
CA ALA A 49 -11.72 -16.80 -10.86
C ALA A 49 -10.77 -16.97 -12.07
N LYS A 50 -11.26 -16.71 -13.29
CA LYS A 50 -10.42 -16.77 -14.51
C LYS A 50 -9.34 -15.68 -14.60
N LYS A 51 -9.49 -14.60 -13.86
CA LYS A 51 -8.54 -13.48 -13.84
C LYS A 51 -7.59 -13.53 -12.64
N ALA A 52 -7.88 -14.36 -11.64
CA ALA A 52 -7.11 -14.42 -10.39
C ALA A 52 -5.61 -14.66 -10.59
N ASP A 53 -5.23 -15.38 -11.65
CA ASP A 53 -3.84 -15.70 -12.00
C ASP A 53 -3.11 -14.57 -12.76
N ARG A 54 -3.83 -13.48 -13.10
CA ARG A 54 -3.20 -12.35 -13.79
C ARG A 54 -2.42 -11.50 -12.79
N VAL A 55 -1.23 -11.08 -13.21
CA VAL A 55 -0.37 -10.22 -12.38
C VAL A 55 -1.05 -8.87 -12.17
N ALA A 56 -1.28 -8.52 -10.92
CA ALA A 56 -1.80 -7.23 -10.48
C ALA A 56 -0.70 -6.51 -9.69
N ALA A 57 0.17 -5.79 -10.39
CA ALA A 57 1.32 -5.09 -9.80
C ALA A 57 1.13 -3.57 -9.73
N GLU A 58 0.04 -3.07 -10.32
CA GLU A 58 -0.43 -1.69 -10.17
C GLU A 58 -1.44 -1.60 -9.01
N GLY A 59 -2.15 -0.49 -8.86
CA GLY A 59 -3.11 -0.29 -7.76
C GLY A 59 -2.75 0.89 -6.88
N VAL A 60 -3.07 0.81 -5.60
CA VAL A 60 -2.87 1.90 -4.62
C VAL A 60 -2.41 1.35 -3.27
N ALA A 61 -1.35 1.94 -2.72
CA ALA A 61 -1.03 1.91 -1.31
C ALA A 61 -1.70 3.13 -0.64
N TYR A 62 -2.67 2.88 0.21
CA TYR A 62 -3.52 3.91 0.81
C TYR A 62 -3.39 3.90 2.33
N ALA A 63 -3.36 5.09 2.92
CA ALA A 63 -3.39 5.27 4.35
C ALA A 63 -4.45 6.31 4.72
N THR A 64 -5.15 6.07 5.82
CA THR A 64 -6.20 6.95 6.34
C THR A 64 -6.38 6.78 7.84
N VAL A 65 -7.13 7.69 8.45
CA VAL A 65 -7.62 7.55 9.83
C VAL A 65 -9.14 7.59 9.80
N VAL A 66 -9.77 6.57 10.38
CA VAL A 66 -11.22 6.43 10.46
C VAL A 66 -11.59 6.33 11.94
N ASP A 67 -12.37 7.28 12.44
CA ASP A 67 -12.83 7.33 13.85
C ASP A 67 -11.69 7.17 14.87
N GLY A 68 -10.53 7.78 14.59
CA GLY A 68 -9.33 7.70 15.44
C GLY A 68 -8.46 6.47 15.20
N VAL A 69 -8.91 5.50 14.40
CA VAL A 69 -8.16 4.30 14.05
C VAL A 69 -7.34 4.52 12.78
N GLY A 70 -6.03 4.37 12.86
CA GLY A 70 -5.14 4.41 11.71
C GLY A 70 -5.21 3.12 10.89
N VAL A 71 -5.32 3.25 9.56
CA VAL A 71 -5.33 2.12 8.61
C VAL A 71 -4.39 2.40 7.45
N ALA A 72 -3.55 1.43 7.13
CA ALA A 72 -2.83 1.35 5.87
C ALA A 72 -3.29 0.10 5.12
N ILE A 73 -3.53 0.21 3.81
CA ILE A 73 -3.99 -0.90 2.96
C ILE A 73 -3.38 -0.80 1.57
N GLU A 74 -2.99 -1.94 1.00
CA GLU A 74 -2.58 -2.05 -0.39
C GLU A 74 -3.58 -2.90 -1.15
N VAL A 75 -4.18 -2.30 -2.20
CA VAL A 75 -5.07 -2.97 -3.14
C VAL A 75 -4.45 -2.87 -4.53
N ASN A 76 -4.23 -4.00 -5.16
CA ASN A 76 -3.60 -4.08 -6.47
C ASN A 76 -4.61 -4.26 -7.60
N SER A 77 -4.25 -3.78 -8.79
CA SER A 77 -4.94 -3.93 -10.08
C SER A 77 -3.95 -4.28 -11.19
N GLU A 78 -4.45 -4.67 -12.37
CA GLU A 78 -3.59 -4.99 -13.51
C GLU A 78 -2.94 -3.72 -14.08
N THR A 79 -3.69 -2.60 -14.14
CA THR A 79 -3.22 -1.33 -14.73
C THR A 79 -3.36 -0.15 -13.76
N ASP A 80 -2.56 0.89 -14.00
CA ASP A 80 -2.66 2.16 -13.31
C ASP A 80 -3.89 2.97 -13.74
N PHE A 81 -4.46 2.69 -14.92
CA PHE A 81 -5.70 3.31 -15.38
C PHE A 81 -6.88 2.90 -14.50
N ALA A 82 -7.01 1.59 -14.21
CA ALA A 82 -8.04 1.10 -13.29
C ALA A 82 -7.88 1.68 -11.90
N ALA A 83 -6.65 1.75 -11.40
CA ALA A 83 -6.31 2.28 -10.08
C ALA A 83 -6.70 3.77 -9.89
N LYS A 84 -6.76 4.55 -10.98
CA LYS A 84 -7.12 5.98 -10.96
C LYS A 84 -8.63 6.23 -11.05
N THR A 85 -9.44 5.20 -11.27
CA THR A 85 -10.90 5.36 -11.36
C THR A 85 -11.52 5.63 -10.00
N ASP A 86 -12.57 6.45 -9.96
CA ASP A 86 -13.35 6.69 -8.74
C ASP A 86 -13.89 5.38 -8.15
N ALA A 87 -14.35 4.47 -9.00
CA ALA A 87 -14.87 3.17 -8.58
C ALA A 87 -13.86 2.31 -7.85
N PHE A 88 -12.59 2.36 -8.24
CA PHE A 88 -11.49 1.68 -7.56
C PHE A 88 -11.11 2.40 -6.26
N MET A 89 -10.98 3.73 -6.30
CA MET A 89 -10.64 4.52 -5.11
C MET A 89 -11.71 4.44 -4.02
N ASP A 90 -12.99 4.41 -4.40
CA ASP A 90 -14.08 4.21 -3.46
C ASP A 90 -14.05 2.82 -2.82
N LEU A 91 -13.71 1.79 -3.60
CA LEU A 91 -13.47 0.45 -3.06
C LEU A 91 -12.35 0.48 -2.01
N VAL A 92 -11.20 1.06 -2.32
CA VAL A 92 -10.04 1.14 -1.40
C VAL A 92 -10.40 1.86 -0.10
N LYS A 93 -11.07 3.01 -0.19
CA LYS A 93 -11.52 3.79 0.97
C LYS A 93 -12.48 3.00 1.85
N ASN A 94 -13.48 2.34 1.26
CA ASN A 94 -14.44 1.53 2.01
C ASN A 94 -13.79 0.29 2.64
N LEU A 95 -12.83 -0.34 1.97
CA LEU A 95 -12.04 -1.43 2.57
C LEU A 95 -11.25 -0.93 3.79
N ALA A 96 -10.69 0.27 3.75
CA ALA A 96 -10.04 0.87 4.93
C ALA A 96 -11.04 1.11 6.07
N VAL A 97 -12.27 1.51 5.77
CA VAL A 97 -13.36 1.64 6.77
C VAL A 97 -13.69 0.27 7.39
N VAL A 98 -13.78 -0.80 6.57
CA VAL A 98 -14.00 -2.17 7.08
C VAL A 98 -12.88 -2.58 8.04
N VAL A 99 -11.62 -2.36 7.65
CA VAL A 99 -10.46 -2.67 8.51
C VAL A 99 -10.53 -1.90 9.83
N ALA A 100 -10.85 -0.60 9.79
CA ALA A 100 -10.95 0.21 10.99
C ALA A 100 -12.04 -0.27 11.95
N GLN A 101 -13.25 -0.53 11.42
CA GLN A 101 -14.45 -0.78 12.22
C GLN A 101 -14.64 -2.24 12.63
N GLN A 102 -14.27 -3.21 11.76
CA GLN A 102 -14.53 -4.63 12.01
C GLN A 102 -13.28 -5.39 12.50
N ASN A 103 -12.09 -4.74 12.48
CA ASN A 103 -10.84 -5.30 13.02
C ASN A 103 -10.53 -6.74 12.57
N PRO A 104 -10.50 -7.03 11.26
CA PRO A 104 -10.16 -8.35 10.76
C PRO A 104 -8.72 -8.72 11.12
N ALA A 105 -8.47 -10.01 11.41
CA ALA A 105 -7.16 -10.49 11.79
C ALA A 105 -6.16 -10.54 10.62
N ASP A 106 -6.66 -10.81 9.42
CA ASP A 106 -5.90 -10.96 8.19
C ASP A 106 -6.77 -10.67 6.94
N VAL A 107 -6.17 -10.79 5.76
CA VAL A 107 -6.86 -10.55 4.48
C VAL A 107 -8.04 -11.50 4.26
N GLU A 108 -7.93 -12.75 4.69
CA GLU A 108 -9.03 -13.73 4.54
C GLU A 108 -10.20 -13.39 5.47
N ALA A 109 -9.91 -12.97 6.70
CA ALA A 109 -10.93 -12.46 7.61
C ALA A 109 -11.56 -11.17 7.07
N LEU A 110 -10.76 -10.25 6.49
CA LEU A 110 -11.28 -9.04 5.83
C LEU A 110 -12.24 -9.37 4.69
N LYS A 111 -11.93 -10.36 3.88
CA LYS A 111 -12.80 -10.81 2.77
C LYS A 111 -14.18 -11.30 3.24
N ALA A 112 -14.27 -11.84 4.44
CA ALA A 112 -15.52 -12.32 5.04
C ALA A 112 -16.33 -11.21 5.73
N CYS A 113 -15.75 -10.03 5.96
CA CYS A 113 -16.42 -8.89 6.58
C CYS A 113 -17.55 -8.35 5.70
N THR A 114 -18.56 -7.73 6.34
CA THR A 114 -19.64 -7.02 5.64
C THR A 114 -19.15 -5.69 5.09
N TYR A 115 -19.43 -5.44 3.81
CA TYR A 115 -19.04 -4.19 3.17
C TYR A 115 -20.01 -3.05 3.53
N PRO A 116 -19.52 -1.82 3.79
CA PRO A 116 -20.35 -0.71 4.25
C PRO A 116 -21.50 -0.38 3.31
N GLY A 117 -22.68 -0.13 3.89
CA GLY A 117 -23.89 0.24 3.14
C GLY A 117 -24.56 -0.91 2.37
N THR A 118 -24.11 -2.15 2.56
CA THR A 118 -24.66 -3.35 1.90
C THR A 118 -24.84 -4.49 2.89
N GLN A 119 -25.46 -5.60 2.42
CA GLN A 119 -25.48 -6.88 3.13
C GLN A 119 -24.44 -7.86 2.56
N LEU A 120 -23.61 -7.39 1.63
CA LEU A 120 -22.62 -8.19 0.92
C LEU A 120 -21.31 -8.26 1.68
N THR A 121 -20.61 -9.36 1.52
CA THR A 121 -19.23 -9.50 1.99
C THR A 121 -18.27 -8.72 1.10
N VAL A 122 -17.09 -8.42 1.63
CA VAL A 122 -15.98 -7.83 0.85
C VAL A 122 -15.65 -8.72 -0.36
N THR A 123 -15.69 -10.04 -0.22
CA THR A 123 -15.48 -10.98 -1.35
C THR A 123 -16.46 -10.72 -2.49
N GLU A 124 -17.76 -10.63 -2.17
CA GLU A 124 -18.80 -10.41 -3.18
C GLU A 124 -18.62 -9.05 -3.87
N ILE A 125 -18.35 -8.00 -3.11
CA ILE A 125 -18.06 -6.68 -3.68
C ILE A 125 -16.80 -6.68 -4.57
N MET A 126 -15.72 -7.35 -4.14
CA MET A 126 -14.52 -7.49 -4.97
C MET A 126 -14.84 -8.15 -6.31
N GLN A 127 -15.66 -9.19 -6.32
CA GLN A 127 -16.11 -9.88 -7.54
C GLN A 127 -16.96 -8.99 -8.45
N GLU A 128 -17.89 -8.21 -7.88
CA GLU A 128 -18.67 -7.21 -8.63
C GLU A 128 -17.75 -6.15 -9.26
N LYS A 129 -16.73 -5.69 -8.51
CA LYS A 129 -15.76 -4.72 -9.03
C LYS A 129 -14.86 -5.31 -10.11
N VAL A 130 -14.39 -6.55 -9.98
CA VAL A 130 -13.65 -7.26 -11.05
C VAL A 130 -14.50 -7.37 -12.31
N MET A 131 -15.80 -7.54 -12.17
CA MET A 131 -16.72 -7.61 -13.30
C MET A 131 -16.94 -6.27 -13.98
N SER A 132 -17.16 -5.20 -13.19
CA SER A 132 -17.46 -3.87 -13.70
C SER A 132 -16.22 -3.14 -14.26
N ILE A 133 -15.10 -3.21 -13.57
CA ILE A 133 -13.81 -2.61 -13.98
C ILE A 133 -13.15 -3.46 -15.08
N GLY A 134 -13.32 -4.78 -15.01
CA GLY A 134 -12.79 -5.68 -16.05
C GLY A 134 -11.37 -6.19 -15.81
N GLU A 135 -10.76 -5.89 -14.67
CA GLU A 135 -9.41 -6.28 -14.30
C GLU A 135 -9.36 -7.18 -13.07
N ASN A 136 -8.27 -7.94 -12.91
CA ASN A 136 -7.96 -8.60 -11.65
C ASN A 136 -7.65 -7.55 -10.59
N MET A 137 -8.22 -7.72 -9.40
CA MET A 137 -7.97 -6.87 -8.24
C MET A 137 -7.78 -7.72 -7.00
N GLN A 138 -6.79 -7.36 -6.18
CA GLN A 138 -6.44 -8.11 -4.99
C GLN A 138 -6.19 -7.19 -3.80
N ILE A 139 -6.75 -7.53 -2.64
CA ILE A 139 -6.32 -6.95 -1.36
C ILE A 139 -5.03 -7.68 -0.98
N ARG A 140 -3.93 -6.97 -0.99
CA ARG A 140 -2.61 -7.58 -0.75
C ARG A 140 -2.27 -7.67 0.71
N ARG A 141 -2.42 -6.55 1.41
CA ARG A 141 -2.05 -6.42 2.82
C ARG A 141 -2.74 -5.21 3.43
N PHE A 142 -2.88 -5.22 4.73
CA PHE A 142 -3.30 -4.06 5.51
C PHE A 142 -2.64 -4.08 6.88
N ALA A 143 -2.66 -2.92 7.55
CA ALA A 143 -2.27 -2.76 8.93
C ALA A 143 -3.21 -1.78 9.63
N ARG A 144 -3.34 -1.89 10.94
CA ARG A 144 -4.26 -1.13 11.77
C ARG A 144 -3.58 -0.69 13.06
N PHE A 145 -3.67 0.60 13.37
CA PHE A 145 -3.28 1.15 14.66
C PHE A 145 -4.53 1.62 15.41
N PRO A 146 -5.01 0.86 16.40
CA PRO A 146 -6.21 1.19 17.16
C PRO A 146 -5.98 2.21 18.28
N GLU A 147 -4.72 2.42 18.65
CA GLU A 147 -4.31 3.23 19.80
C GLU A 147 -3.38 4.34 19.39
N ASN A 148 -3.22 5.34 20.27
CA ASN A 148 -2.42 6.55 20.06
C ASN A 148 -2.94 7.46 18.93
N THR A 149 -2.13 8.41 18.52
CA THR A 149 -2.46 9.33 17.44
C THR A 149 -1.87 8.83 16.14
N SER A 150 -2.74 8.43 15.23
CA SER A 150 -2.33 8.01 13.88
C SER A 150 -2.38 9.20 12.91
N VAL A 151 -1.36 9.31 12.05
CA VAL A 151 -1.30 10.29 10.96
C VAL A 151 -1.03 9.56 9.65
N ALA A 152 -1.91 9.77 8.68
CA ALA A 152 -1.86 9.14 7.38
C ALA A 152 -1.30 10.09 6.32
N TYR A 153 -0.52 9.54 5.39
CA TYR A 153 0.02 10.25 4.23
C TYR A 153 0.02 9.33 3.01
N VAL A 154 -0.49 9.86 1.90
CA VAL A 154 -0.48 9.17 0.61
C VAL A 154 0.33 10.00 -0.38
N HIS A 155 1.37 9.43 -0.94
CA HIS A 155 2.27 10.11 -1.87
C HIS A 155 2.10 9.60 -3.30
N ALA A 156 2.33 10.51 -4.28
CA ALA A 156 2.34 10.22 -5.71
C ALA A 156 1.12 9.41 -6.19
N GLY A 157 -0.09 9.84 -5.77
CA GLY A 157 -1.34 9.21 -6.22
C GLY A 157 -1.51 7.77 -5.75
N GLY A 158 -0.93 7.40 -4.59
CA GLY A 158 -1.04 6.06 -4.03
C GLY A 158 0.13 5.13 -4.36
N THR A 159 1.26 5.67 -4.85
CA THR A 159 2.50 4.89 -4.97
C THR A 159 3.03 4.52 -3.58
N HIS A 160 2.95 5.44 -2.61
CA HIS A 160 3.33 5.22 -1.23
C HIS A 160 2.13 5.53 -0.32
N GLY A 161 1.79 4.60 0.55
CA GLY A 161 0.88 4.79 1.68
C GLY A 161 1.66 4.69 2.98
N VAL A 162 1.66 5.76 3.76
CA VAL A 162 2.40 5.84 5.03
C VAL A 162 1.43 6.14 6.16
N LEU A 163 1.49 5.35 7.21
CA LEU A 163 0.75 5.55 8.44
C LEU A 163 1.75 5.65 9.60
N VAL A 164 1.77 6.79 10.28
CA VAL A 164 2.63 7.04 11.45
C VAL A 164 1.81 6.98 12.72
N ASN A 165 2.31 6.33 13.75
CA ASN A 165 1.69 6.22 15.07
C ASN A 165 2.54 6.96 16.11
N LEU A 166 1.92 7.91 16.83
CA LEU A 166 2.56 8.83 17.76
C LEU A 166 1.88 8.78 19.13
N ALA A 167 2.65 8.60 20.19
CA ALA A 167 2.18 8.87 21.53
C ALA A 167 2.27 10.39 21.79
N VAL A 168 1.14 11.01 22.11
CA VAL A 168 1.02 12.46 22.28
C VAL A 168 0.60 12.78 23.70
N GLU A 169 1.38 13.62 24.37
CA GLU A 169 1.13 14.13 25.73
C GLU A 169 0.92 15.65 25.69
N GLY A 170 0.09 16.16 26.58
CA GLY A 170 -0.15 17.62 26.71
C GLY A 170 -1.31 18.14 25.86
N GLY A 171 -2.10 17.25 25.21
CA GLY A 171 -3.30 17.65 24.44
C GLY A 171 -3.01 18.48 23.19
N ILE A 172 -1.81 18.40 22.64
CA ILE A 172 -1.38 19.12 21.44
C ILE A 172 -1.84 18.39 20.18
N ASP A 173 -1.98 19.13 19.07
CA ASP A 173 -2.20 18.56 17.74
C ASP A 173 -0.86 18.18 17.10
N ALA A 174 -0.60 16.87 16.97
CA ALA A 174 0.60 16.33 16.37
C ALA A 174 0.45 16.01 14.86
N THR A 175 -0.64 16.43 14.23
CA THR A 175 -0.93 16.10 12.82
C THR A 175 0.20 16.53 11.86
N GLU A 176 0.71 17.75 12.04
CA GLU A 176 1.78 18.29 11.19
C GLU A 176 3.12 17.58 11.43
N ILE A 177 3.40 17.22 12.69
CA ILE A 177 4.59 16.43 13.05
C ILE A 177 4.51 15.07 12.35
N GLY A 178 3.38 14.38 12.47
CA GLY A 178 3.16 13.08 11.84
C GLY A 178 3.25 13.12 10.31
N LYS A 179 2.70 14.16 9.67
CA LYS A 179 2.81 14.33 8.21
C LYS A 179 4.26 14.51 7.75
N ASN A 180 5.04 15.33 8.45
CA ASN A 180 6.43 15.56 8.11
C ASN A 180 7.26 14.27 8.29
N VAL A 181 7.01 13.50 9.35
CA VAL A 181 7.62 12.17 9.54
C VAL A 181 7.19 11.19 8.45
N ALA A 182 5.92 11.18 8.05
CA ALA A 182 5.43 10.33 6.98
C ALA A 182 6.04 10.70 5.62
N MET A 183 6.23 11.99 5.33
CA MET A 183 6.95 12.46 4.14
C MET A 183 8.42 12.02 4.14
N GLN A 184 9.09 12.10 5.31
CA GLN A 184 10.46 11.58 5.48
C GLN A 184 10.52 10.09 5.14
N ILE A 185 9.59 9.28 5.67
CA ILE A 185 9.50 7.84 5.40
C ILE A 185 9.33 7.56 3.91
N ALA A 186 8.38 8.26 3.26
CA ALA A 186 8.14 8.10 1.83
C ALA A 186 9.35 8.48 0.97
N ALA A 187 10.11 9.52 1.37
CA ALA A 187 11.25 10.03 0.62
C ALA A 187 12.52 9.22 0.82
N MET A 188 12.82 8.82 2.07
CA MET A 188 14.09 8.21 2.44
C MET A 188 14.03 6.68 2.58
N ASN A 189 12.83 6.11 2.61
CA ASN A 189 12.58 4.67 2.71
C ASN A 189 13.46 3.97 3.76
N PRO A 190 13.42 4.38 5.03
CA PRO A 190 14.25 3.81 6.09
C PRO A 190 13.97 2.32 6.27
N LYS A 191 15.02 1.54 6.48
CA LYS A 191 14.92 0.09 6.71
C LYS A 191 14.40 -0.24 8.13
N TYR A 192 14.72 0.63 9.09
CA TYR A 192 14.35 0.50 10.50
C TYR A 192 13.78 1.82 11.02
N TRP A 193 12.93 1.75 12.03
CA TRP A 193 12.41 2.96 12.65
C TRP A 193 13.39 3.60 13.63
N ASP A 194 14.15 2.78 14.37
CA ASP A 194 15.15 3.24 15.32
C ASP A 194 16.37 2.30 15.29
N LYS A 195 17.53 2.82 15.65
CA LYS A 195 18.77 2.04 15.74
C LYS A 195 18.71 0.87 16.71
N SER A 196 17.86 0.95 17.75
CA SER A 196 17.65 -0.12 18.72
C SER A 196 16.87 -1.31 18.13
N LEU A 197 16.20 -1.12 17.00
CA LEU A 197 15.45 -2.16 16.27
C LEU A 197 16.30 -2.86 15.20
N VAL A 198 17.55 -2.44 15.02
CA VAL A 198 18.47 -3.08 14.06
C VAL A 198 18.90 -4.43 14.64
N PRO A 199 18.66 -5.55 13.92
CA PRO A 199 19.15 -6.85 14.36
C PRO A 199 20.67 -6.87 14.54
N GLN A 200 21.17 -7.52 15.58
CA GLN A 200 22.60 -7.61 15.84
C GLN A 200 23.35 -8.22 14.65
N ALA A 201 22.76 -9.17 13.94
CA ALA A 201 23.34 -9.76 12.73
C ALA A 201 23.60 -8.74 11.62
N ASP A 202 22.72 -7.73 11.44
CA ASP A 202 22.88 -6.68 10.45
C ASP A 202 23.97 -5.69 10.88
N VAL A 203 24.09 -5.41 12.19
CA VAL A 203 25.19 -4.61 12.76
C VAL A 203 26.52 -5.31 12.57
N ASP A 204 26.61 -6.60 12.89
CA ASP A 204 27.81 -7.41 12.73
C ASP A 204 28.22 -7.54 11.26
N HIS A 205 27.26 -7.70 10.38
CA HIS A 205 27.48 -7.73 8.93
C HIS A 205 28.07 -6.39 8.44
N GLU A 206 27.47 -5.26 8.82
CA GLU A 206 27.99 -3.94 8.46
C GLU A 206 29.41 -3.73 8.99
N MET A 207 29.69 -4.15 10.24
CA MET A 207 31.03 -4.11 10.80
C MET A 207 32.05 -4.89 9.94
N GLN A 208 31.68 -6.11 9.51
CA GLN A 208 32.52 -6.94 8.64
C GLN A 208 32.77 -6.26 7.28
N VAL A 209 31.74 -5.68 6.66
CA VAL A 209 31.83 -4.94 5.41
C VAL A 209 32.77 -3.75 5.56
N GLN A 210 32.67 -2.97 6.65
CA GLN A 210 33.55 -1.84 6.89
C GLN A 210 35.01 -2.25 7.12
N VAL A 211 35.25 -3.38 7.79
CA VAL A 211 36.63 -3.93 7.97
C VAL A 211 37.16 -4.40 6.61
N ALA A 212 36.38 -5.13 5.82
CA ALA A 212 36.81 -5.60 4.49
C ALA A 212 37.12 -4.44 3.52
N LEU A 213 36.33 -3.36 3.57
CA LEU A 213 36.62 -2.14 2.80
C LEU A 213 37.97 -1.52 3.19
N MET A 214 38.31 -1.52 4.51
CA MET A 214 39.61 -1.02 4.99
C MET A 214 40.76 -1.96 4.61
N ASP A 215 40.52 -3.28 4.53
CA ASP A 215 41.55 -4.24 4.08
C ASP A 215 41.92 -4.04 2.60
N ASN A 216 40.97 -3.59 1.80
CA ASN A 216 41.15 -3.29 0.38
C ASN A 216 41.65 -1.87 0.10
N ASP A 217 41.70 -0.99 1.12
CA ASP A 217 42.28 0.36 0.98
C ASP A 217 43.79 0.35 1.27
N PRO A 218 44.66 0.69 0.31
CA PRO A 218 46.09 0.68 0.52
C PRO A 218 46.59 1.53 1.71
N LYS A 219 45.84 2.57 2.08
CA LYS A 219 46.17 3.45 3.22
C LYS A 219 45.76 2.86 4.57
N MET A 220 44.83 1.94 4.56
CA MET A 220 44.25 1.35 5.75
C MET A 220 44.63 -0.12 5.95
N ALA A 221 45.02 -0.82 4.89
CA ALA A 221 45.34 -2.25 4.91
C ALA A 221 46.39 -2.65 5.95
N SER A 222 47.42 -1.81 6.15
CA SER A 222 48.48 -2.05 7.10
C SER A 222 48.14 -1.77 8.58
N LYS A 223 46.95 -1.22 8.87
CA LYS A 223 46.55 -0.94 10.26
C LYS A 223 46.21 -2.21 11.02
N PRO A 224 46.50 -2.27 12.35
CA PRO A 224 46.12 -3.39 13.19
C PRO A 224 44.59 -3.63 13.18
N ALA A 225 44.17 -4.90 13.31
CA ALA A 225 42.75 -5.28 13.31
C ALA A 225 41.93 -4.50 14.33
N GLN A 226 42.40 -4.34 15.57
CA GLN A 226 41.74 -3.56 16.63
C GLN A 226 41.47 -2.09 16.24
N VAL A 227 42.38 -1.49 15.42
CA VAL A 227 42.20 -0.11 14.95
C VAL A 227 41.13 -0.07 13.88
N LYS A 228 41.09 -1.07 12.97
CA LYS A 228 40.04 -1.20 11.95
C LYS A 228 38.68 -1.38 12.57
N GLU A 229 38.55 -2.25 13.58
CA GLU A 229 37.32 -2.46 14.33
C GLU A 229 36.78 -1.19 15.00
N LYS A 230 37.66 -0.40 15.64
CA LYS A 230 37.28 0.91 16.23
C LYS A 230 36.78 1.89 15.17
N ILE A 231 37.44 1.93 14.02
CA ILE A 231 37.01 2.79 12.92
C ILE A 231 35.68 2.31 12.34
N ALA A 232 35.51 0.98 12.17
CA ALA A 232 34.27 0.40 11.72
C ALA A 232 33.10 0.72 12.69
N ALA A 233 33.30 0.59 13.99
CA ALA A 233 32.34 1.00 15.01
C ALA A 233 31.94 2.49 14.92
N GLY A 234 32.89 3.36 14.60
CA GLY A 234 32.62 4.79 14.33
C GLY A 234 31.74 5.00 13.08
N LYS A 235 31.94 4.17 12.05
CA LYS A 235 31.18 4.23 10.80
C LYS A 235 29.74 3.68 10.94
N LEU A 236 29.43 2.87 11.96
CA LEU A 236 28.06 2.45 12.25
C LEU A 236 27.12 3.64 12.47
N ASN A 237 27.59 4.78 12.95
CA ASN A 237 26.77 5.98 13.06
C ASN A 237 26.27 6.47 11.69
N ALA A 238 27.06 6.34 10.63
CA ALA A 238 26.63 6.64 9.27
C ALA A 238 25.59 5.63 8.80
N PHE A 239 25.83 4.33 9.03
CA PHE A 239 24.85 3.29 8.73
C PHE A 239 23.50 3.54 9.39
N PHE A 240 23.48 3.92 10.68
CA PHE A 240 22.23 4.25 11.37
C PHE A 240 21.56 5.50 10.81
N LYS A 241 22.32 6.52 10.45
CA LYS A 241 21.79 7.73 9.81
C LYS A 241 21.19 7.47 8.43
N ASP A 242 21.70 6.49 7.70
CA ASP A 242 21.19 6.14 6.38
C ASP A 242 19.95 5.23 6.46
N ASN A 243 19.93 4.32 7.44
CA ASN A 243 18.96 3.24 7.49
C ASN A 243 17.88 3.35 8.57
N CYS A 244 18.06 4.20 9.61
CA CYS A 244 17.14 4.29 10.75
C CYS A 244 16.42 5.64 10.75
N LEU A 245 15.08 5.62 10.64
CA LEU A 245 14.24 6.82 10.55
C LEU A 245 14.61 7.89 11.58
N LEU A 246 14.63 7.54 12.87
CA LEU A 246 14.84 8.51 13.94
C LEU A 246 16.25 9.11 13.94
N GLN A 247 17.24 8.39 13.39
CA GLN A 247 18.63 8.83 13.25
C GLN A 247 18.91 9.54 11.92
N GLN A 248 18.02 9.41 10.91
CA GLN A 248 18.17 10.11 9.63
C GLN A 248 18.19 11.61 9.82
N GLU A 249 18.93 12.30 8.98
CA GLU A 249 18.82 13.75 8.86
C GLU A 249 17.46 14.13 8.30
N PHE A 250 16.80 15.10 8.95
CA PHE A 250 15.47 15.50 8.57
C PHE A 250 15.48 16.26 7.23
N VAL A 251 14.75 15.78 6.24
CA VAL A 251 14.79 16.29 4.86
C VAL A 251 14.27 17.74 4.73
N ARG A 252 13.36 18.15 5.62
CA ARG A 252 12.82 19.51 5.67
C ARG A 252 13.74 20.41 6.49
N SER A 253 14.97 20.65 5.99
CA SER A 253 15.95 21.51 6.65
C SER A 253 15.51 22.97 6.85
N ASP A 254 14.47 23.39 6.11
CA ASP A 254 13.77 24.65 6.27
C ASP A 254 12.98 24.74 7.60
N LEU A 255 12.54 23.61 8.14
CA LEU A 255 11.80 23.52 9.41
C LEU A 255 12.72 23.20 10.59
N PHE A 256 13.69 22.31 10.39
CA PHE A 256 14.60 21.88 11.44
C PHE A 256 15.90 21.29 10.85
N GLN A 257 17.03 21.64 11.47
CA GLN A 257 18.34 21.08 11.11
C GLN A 257 18.77 20.08 12.18
N GLY A 258 18.83 18.80 11.84
CA GLY A 258 19.19 17.70 12.71
C GLY A 258 18.44 16.41 12.39
N SER A 259 18.41 15.48 13.34
CA SER A 259 17.75 14.20 13.15
C SER A 259 16.22 14.31 13.17
N VAL A 260 15.53 13.31 12.62
CA VAL A 260 14.06 13.18 12.70
C VAL A 260 13.60 13.14 14.16
N GLU A 261 14.29 12.42 15.04
CA GLU A 261 14.00 12.41 16.49
C GLU A 261 14.08 13.82 17.07
N GLY A 262 15.14 14.57 16.72
CA GLY A 262 15.30 15.96 17.13
C GLY A 262 14.18 16.87 16.65
N TYR A 263 13.76 16.71 15.39
CA TYR A 263 12.60 17.43 14.83
C TYR A 263 11.32 17.16 15.62
N ILE A 264 11.00 15.89 15.90
CA ILE A 264 9.80 15.52 16.66
C ILE A 264 9.81 16.19 18.03
N ALA A 265 10.94 16.12 18.74
CA ALA A 265 11.08 16.70 20.09
C ALA A 265 10.97 18.23 20.07
N ASP A 266 11.62 18.92 19.13
CA ASP A 266 11.59 20.37 18.99
C ASP A 266 10.18 20.88 18.62
N ALA A 267 9.54 20.24 17.65
CA ALA A 267 8.20 20.60 17.21
C ALA A 267 7.16 20.39 18.32
N ALA A 268 7.23 19.28 19.04
CA ALA A 268 6.35 19.01 20.17
C ALA A 268 6.53 20.04 21.30
N LYS A 269 7.76 20.39 21.61
CA LYS A 269 8.08 21.43 22.62
C LYS A 269 7.52 22.79 22.23
N LYS A 270 7.61 23.18 20.96
CA LYS A 270 7.02 24.44 20.45
C LYS A 270 5.50 24.49 20.61
N LEU A 271 4.83 23.33 20.56
CA LEU A 271 3.39 23.20 20.78
C LEU A 271 3.00 23.08 22.27
N GLY A 272 3.99 23.02 23.18
CA GLY A 272 3.75 22.90 24.61
C GLY A 272 3.44 21.50 25.11
N GLY A 273 3.80 20.47 24.37
CA GLY A 273 3.57 19.06 24.72
C GLY A 273 4.79 18.19 24.47
N LYS A 274 4.55 16.87 24.45
CA LYS A 274 5.55 15.86 24.10
C LYS A 274 4.96 14.90 23.08
N VAL A 275 5.76 14.55 22.08
CA VAL A 275 5.42 13.55 21.07
C VAL A 275 6.55 12.53 21.01
N THR A 276 6.16 11.25 21.04
CA THR A 276 7.08 10.13 20.89
C THR A 276 6.63 9.30 19.68
N PHE A 277 7.56 9.00 18.78
CA PHE A 277 7.32 8.05 17.70
C PHE A 277 7.13 6.65 18.30
N VAL A 278 6.06 5.96 17.92
CA VAL A 278 5.75 4.61 18.39
C VAL A 278 6.04 3.59 17.31
N ASP A 279 5.44 3.77 16.13
CA ASP A 279 5.57 2.84 15.00
C ASP A 279 5.13 3.53 13.70
N ALA A 280 5.40 2.89 12.58
CA ALA A 280 4.86 3.30 11.29
C ALA A 280 4.66 2.10 10.35
N ILE A 281 3.78 2.29 9.38
CA ILE A 281 3.62 1.38 8.26
C ILE A 281 3.94 2.16 6.98
N HIS A 282 4.77 1.58 6.14
CA HIS A 282 5.06 2.09 4.81
C HIS A 282 4.78 1.00 3.79
N TYR A 283 3.77 1.20 2.96
CA TYR A 283 3.50 0.34 1.82
C TYR A 283 3.87 1.06 0.53
N VAL A 284 4.63 0.37 -0.30
CA VAL A 284 4.92 0.79 -1.67
C VAL A 284 4.10 -0.09 -2.61
N LYS A 285 3.34 0.54 -3.47
CA LYS A 285 2.46 -0.13 -4.43
C LYS A 285 3.24 -1.13 -5.28
N GLY A 286 2.81 -2.39 -5.28
CA GLY A 286 3.40 -3.46 -6.11
C GLY A 286 4.82 -3.86 -5.72
N GLU A 287 5.32 -3.44 -4.57
CA GLU A 287 6.65 -3.78 -4.09
C GLU A 287 6.88 -5.31 -4.07
N GLY A 288 7.95 -5.77 -4.75
CA GLY A 288 8.30 -7.20 -4.83
C GLY A 288 7.38 -8.04 -5.72
N ILE A 289 6.41 -7.45 -6.43
CA ILE A 289 5.64 -8.15 -7.47
C ILE A 289 6.41 -8.04 -8.79
N GLU A 290 6.80 -9.19 -9.37
CA GLU A 290 7.41 -9.22 -10.69
C GLU A 290 6.40 -8.76 -11.74
N LYS A 291 6.68 -7.62 -12.36
CA LYS A 291 5.92 -7.17 -13.52
C LYS A 291 6.29 -8.04 -14.72
N LYS A 292 5.28 -8.53 -15.45
CA LYS A 292 5.57 -9.07 -16.78
C LYS A 292 6.19 -7.92 -17.60
N THR A 293 7.40 -8.12 -18.06
CA THR A 293 7.96 -7.29 -19.13
C THR A 293 7.18 -7.63 -20.39
N ASP A 294 6.23 -6.78 -20.75
CA ASP A 294 5.55 -6.87 -22.04
C ASP A 294 6.61 -6.59 -23.11
N ASP A 295 7.18 -7.64 -23.68
CA ASP A 295 7.97 -7.52 -24.89
C ASP A 295 6.99 -7.36 -26.05
N PHE A 296 6.51 -6.11 -26.19
CA PHE A 296 5.56 -5.73 -27.24
C PHE A 296 6.05 -6.13 -28.63
N ALA A 297 7.36 -6.11 -28.84
CA ALA A 297 7.96 -6.55 -30.10
C ALA A 297 7.81 -8.06 -30.32
N ALA A 298 7.98 -8.85 -29.27
CA ALA A 298 7.76 -10.32 -29.31
C ALA A 298 6.27 -10.67 -29.47
N GLU A 299 5.36 -9.95 -28.80
CA GLU A 299 3.92 -10.16 -28.95
C GLU A 299 3.43 -9.82 -30.38
N VAL A 300 3.86 -8.69 -30.94
CA VAL A 300 3.55 -8.31 -32.32
C VAL A 300 4.12 -9.32 -33.29
N ALA A 301 5.36 -9.78 -33.10
CA ALA A 301 5.97 -10.81 -33.93
C ALA A 301 5.20 -12.16 -33.86
N ALA A 302 4.75 -12.55 -32.68
CA ALA A 302 3.93 -13.77 -32.48
C ALA A 302 2.55 -13.65 -33.13
N GLN A 303 1.90 -12.48 -33.07
CA GLN A 303 0.61 -12.24 -33.74
C GLN A 303 0.75 -12.25 -35.26
N ILE A 304 1.80 -11.66 -35.82
CA ILE A 304 2.09 -11.70 -37.26
C ILE A 304 2.36 -13.15 -37.72
N ALA A 305 3.14 -13.91 -36.96
CA ALA A 305 3.42 -15.32 -37.25
C ALA A 305 2.17 -16.22 -37.12
N GLY A 306 1.25 -15.90 -36.19
CA GLY A 306 -0.03 -16.59 -36.00
C GLY A 306 -1.08 -16.26 -37.07
N ALA A 307 -1.04 -15.07 -37.68
CA ALA A 307 -1.94 -14.66 -38.76
C ALA A 307 -1.53 -15.15 -40.15
N ALA A 308 -0.31 -15.73 -40.25
CA ALA A 308 0.21 -16.29 -41.51
C ALA A 308 -0.05 -17.83 -41.68
N LYS A 309 -0.82 -18.44 -40.76
CA LYS A 309 -1.34 -19.81 -40.81
C LYS A 309 -2.86 -19.79 -41.02
#